data_a0a482429977f2b47293f6d02a844ddc
#
_entry.id   a0a482429977f2b47293f6d02a844ddc
#
_cell.length_a   1.000
_cell.length_b   1.000
_cell.length_c   1.000
_cell.angle_alpha   90.00
_cell.angle_beta   90.00
_cell.angle_gamma   90.00
#
_symmetry.space_group_name_H-M   'P 1'
#
loop_
_entity.id
_entity.type
_entity.pdbx_description
1 polymer ?
#
loop_
_entity_poly.entity_id
_entity_poly.type
_entity_poly.pdbx_seq_one_letter_code
_entity_poly.pdbx_strand_id
1 'polypeptide(L)'
;LAIRLYKLAVALGVFIVSAPAFSHGYHSHGKPLTEVEQKAANGVFDDANVQNRTLSDWDGVWQSVYPLLQSGKLDPVFQKKADADKTKTFAEIKDYYHKGYATDIEMIGIEDGIVEFHRNNETTSCKYDYDGYKILTYKSGKKGVRYLFECKDPESKAPKYIQFSDHIIAPRKSSHFHIFMGNDSQQSLLNEMENWPTYYPYQLSSEEVVEEMMSH
;
A
#
# COMPACT_ATOMS: atom_id res chain seq x y z
N LEU A 1 19.36 -37.84 72.70
CA LEU A 1 18.94 -38.21 71.33
C LEU A 1 19.00 -36.94 70.47
N ALA A 2 20.07 -36.78 69.63
CA ALA A 2 20.29 -35.60 68.84
C ALA A 2 19.87 -35.90 67.40
N ILE A 3 18.92 -35.14 66.92
CA ILE A 3 18.46 -35.20 65.52
C ILE A 3 19.23 -34.15 64.73
N ARG A 4 20.07 -34.59 63.81
CA ARG A 4 20.77 -33.73 62.84
C ARG A 4 19.83 -33.35 61.71
N LEU A 5 19.52 -32.05 61.58
CA LEU A 5 18.87 -31.50 60.44
C LEU A 5 19.91 -31.25 59.32
N TYR A 6 19.74 -31.93 58.20
CA TYR A 6 20.48 -31.61 56.95
C TYR A 6 19.74 -30.48 56.25
N LYS A 7 20.40 -29.34 56.09
CA LYS A 7 19.93 -28.27 55.22
C LYS A 7 20.29 -28.62 53.78
N LEU A 8 19.29 -28.92 52.95
CA LEU A 8 19.43 -29.07 51.51
C LEU A 8 19.41 -27.67 50.87
N ALA A 9 20.55 -27.23 50.34
CA ALA A 9 20.65 -26.02 49.56
C ALA A 9 20.22 -26.33 48.12
N VAL A 10 19.04 -25.84 47.71
CA VAL A 10 18.61 -25.92 46.33
C VAL A 10 19.17 -24.68 45.62
N ALA A 11 20.17 -24.88 44.77
CA ALA A 11 20.67 -23.86 43.87
C ALA A 11 19.71 -23.74 42.69
N LEU A 12 18.96 -22.65 42.64
CA LEU A 12 18.14 -22.29 41.49
C LEU A 12 19.06 -21.73 40.40
N GLY A 13 19.41 -22.56 39.44
CA GLY A 13 20.10 -22.15 38.24
C GLY A 13 19.10 -21.41 37.32
N VAL A 14 19.23 -20.08 37.22
CA VAL A 14 18.53 -19.29 36.23
C VAL A 14 19.19 -19.50 34.87
N PHE A 15 18.62 -20.37 34.05
CA PHE A 15 18.99 -20.46 32.64
C PHE A 15 18.37 -19.26 31.93
N ILE A 16 19.18 -18.23 31.64
CA ILE A 16 18.83 -17.18 30.69
C ILE A 16 18.94 -17.80 29.29
N VAL A 17 17.81 -18.26 28.77
CA VAL A 17 17.72 -18.60 27.35
C VAL A 17 17.63 -17.28 26.59
N SER A 18 18.77 -16.81 26.09
CA SER A 18 18.81 -15.76 25.09
C SER A 18 18.23 -16.31 23.78
N ALA A 19 16.95 -16.05 23.53
CA ALA A 19 16.38 -16.29 22.23
C ALA A 19 17.05 -15.32 21.22
N PRO A 20 17.58 -15.81 20.10
CA PRO A 20 18.02 -14.90 19.04
C PRO A 20 16.80 -14.14 18.55
N ALA A 21 16.84 -12.81 18.65
CA ALA A 21 15.89 -11.94 17.97
C ALA A 21 16.15 -12.11 16.46
N PHE A 22 15.39 -13.01 15.82
CA PHE A 22 15.31 -13.01 14.37
C PHE A 22 14.55 -11.74 13.99
N SER A 23 15.31 -10.69 13.66
CA SER A 23 14.82 -9.60 12.83
C SER A 23 14.42 -10.22 11.49
N HIS A 24 13.18 -10.59 11.36
CA HIS A 24 12.60 -10.89 10.06
C HIS A 24 12.36 -9.54 9.38
N GLY A 25 13.40 -9.05 8.71
CA GLY A 25 13.20 -8.03 7.70
C GLY A 25 12.18 -8.60 6.71
N TYR A 26 11.03 -7.94 6.60
CA TYR A 26 10.03 -8.28 5.59
C TYR A 26 10.61 -7.86 4.22
N HIS A 27 11.42 -8.73 3.65
CA HIS A 27 11.72 -8.63 2.23
C HIS A 27 10.47 -9.12 1.51
N SER A 28 9.87 -8.28 0.71
CA SER A 28 8.82 -8.67 -0.22
C SER A 28 9.37 -9.85 -1.05
N HIS A 29 8.97 -11.07 -0.70
CA HIS A 29 9.38 -12.30 -1.40
C HIS A 29 8.69 -12.42 -2.78
N GLY A 30 8.40 -11.29 -3.43
CA GLY A 30 7.98 -11.24 -4.81
C GLY A 30 9.17 -11.54 -5.72
N LYS A 31 8.93 -12.34 -6.78
CA LYS A 31 9.89 -12.52 -7.86
C LYS A 31 10.36 -11.12 -8.34
N PRO A 32 11.67 -10.87 -8.50
CA PRO A 32 12.17 -9.58 -9.00
C PRO A 32 11.47 -9.16 -10.29
N LEU A 33 11.31 -7.86 -10.48
CA LEU A 33 10.75 -7.32 -11.73
C LEU A 33 11.71 -7.62 -12.88
N THR A 34 11.16 -8.07 -14.00
CA THR A 34 11.89 -8.16 -15.26
C THR A 34 12.21 -6.77 -15.78
N GLU A 35 13.10 -6.65 -16.75
CA GLU A 35 13.43 -5.35 -17.37
C GLU A 35 12.19 -4.67 -17.98
N VAL A 36 11.30 -5.44 -18.59
CA VAL A 36 10.02 -4.94 -19.15
C VAL A 36 9.12 -4.40 -18.04
N GLU A 37 8.98 -5.14 -16.94
CA GLU A 37 8.19 -4.71 -15.79
C GLU A 37 8.78 -3.46 -15.11
N GLN A 38 10.11 -3.34 -15.03
CA GLN A 38 10.78 -2.14 -14.51
C GLN A 38 10.54 -0.91 -15.40
N LYS A 39 10.60 -1.07 -16.73
CA LYS A 39 10.24 0.01 -17.66
C LYS A 39 8.78 0.40 -17.51
N ALA A 40 7.88 -0.58 -17.40
CA ALA A 40 6.45 -0.34 -17.18
C ALA A 40 6.18 0.41 -15.87
N ALA A 41 6.86 0.03 -14.79
CA ALA A 41 6.77 0.72 -13.50
C ALA A 41 7.21 2.20 -13.59
N ASN A 42 8.08 2.53 -14.53
CA ASN A 42 8.49 3.91 -14.84
C ASN A 42 7.61 4.60 -15.90
N GLY A 43 6.49 3.99 -16.28
CA GLY A 43 5.54 4.55 -17.23
C GLY A 43 5.91 4.39 -18.69
N VAL A 44 6.80 3.44 -19.02
CA VAL A 44 7.27 3.15 -20.39
C VAL A 44 6.92 1.71 -20.77
N PHE A 45 5.88 1.54 -21.59
CA PHE A 45 5.43 0.23 -22.06
C PHE A 45 4.60 0.34 -23.34
N ASP A 46 4.52 -0.74 -24.10
CA ASP A 46 3.58 -0.88 -25.20
C ASP A 46 2.20 -1.23 -24.69
N ASP A 47 1.15 -0.65 -25.26
CA ASP A 47 -0.24 -0.91 -24.87
C ASP A 47 -0.61 -2.39 -25.00
N ALA A 48 -0.02 -3.08 -25.98
CA ALA A 48 -0.23 -4.52 -26.20
C ALA A 48 0.30 -5.41 -25.05
N ASN A 49 1.16 -4.87 -24.18
CA ASN A 49 1.69 -5.59 -23.02
C ASN A 49 0.77 -5.50 -21.79
N VAL A 50 -0.23 -4.63 -21.83
CA VAL A 50 -1.19 -4.49 -20.72
C VAL A 50 -2.15 -5.67 -20.74
N GLN A 51 -2.33 -6.31 -19.60
CA GLN A 51 -3.19 -7.47 -19.44
C GLN A 51 -4.27 -7.21 -18.38
N ASN A 52 -5.41 -7.90 -18.54
CA ASN A 52 -6.43 -7.94 -17.50
C ASN A 52 -5.86 -8.54 -16.20
N ARG A 53 -6.34 -8.03 -15.07
CA ARG A 53 -5.97 -8.51 -13.74
C ARG A 53 -7.23 -8.85 -12.95
N THR A 54 -7.11 -9.67 -11.94
CA THR A 54 -8.18 -9.96 -11.00
C THR A 54 -7.94 -9.23 -9.69
N LEU A 55 -9.00 -8.96 -8.94
CA LEU A 55 -8.90 -8.27 -7.66
C LEU A 55 -8.00 -9.00 -6.65
N SER A 56 -7.81 -10.32 -6.83
CA SER A 56 -6.91 -11.15 -6.01
C SER A 56 -5.43 -10.70 -6.04
N ASP A 57 -5.02 -9.95 -7.06
CA ASP A 57 -3.68 -9.36 -7.09
C ASP A 57 -3.47 -8.35 -5.95
N TRP A 58 -4.56 -7.79 -5.40
CA TRP A 58 -4.57 -6.86 -4.28
C TRP A 58 -5.07 -7.48 -2.97
N ASP A 59 -5.28 -8.79 -2.89
CA ASP A 59 -5.69 -9.46 -1.65
C ASP A 59 -4.74 -9.14 -0.50
N GLY A 60 -5.30 -8.85 0.67
CA GLY A 60 -4.58 -8.55 1.88
C GLY A 60 -5.21 -7.45 2.72
N VAL A 61 -4.50 -7.06 3.76
CA VAL A 61 -4.84 -5.92 4.61
C VAL A 61 -3.82 -4.81 4.38
N TRP A 62 -4.33 -3.60 4.18
CA TRP A 62 -3.56 -2.46 3.70
C TRP A 62 -3.76 -1.24 4.60
N GLN A 63 -2.70 -0.51 4.88
CA GLN A 63 -2.70 0.73 5.66
C GLN A 63 -2.48 1.95 4.78
N SER A 64 -3.19 3.03 5.08
CA SER A 64 -2.96 4.33 4.46
C SER A 64 -1.61 4.92 4.89
N VAL A 65 -0.90 5.54 3.94
CA VAL A 65 0.32 6.30 4.25
C VAL A 65 0.02 7.73 4.73
N TYR A 66 -1.23 8.18 4.65
CA TYR A 66 -1.58 9.55 5.02
C TYR A 66 -1.29 9.89 6.48
N PRO A 67 -1.57 9.03 7.48
CA PRO A 67 -1.16 9.28 8.86
C PRO A 67 0.37 9.41 9.05
N LEU A 68 1.16 8.69 8.25
CA LEU A 68 2.63 8.80 8.29
C LEU A 68 3.10 10.14 7.73
N LEU A 69 2.43 10.68 6.70
CA LEU A 69 2.69 12.02 6.21
C LEU A 69 2.34 13.06 7.27
N GLN A 70 1.15 12.96 7.88
CA GLN A 70 0.67 13.91 8.90
C GLN A 70 1.57 13.97 10.13
N SER A 71 2.13 12.83 10.54
CA SER A 71 3.05 12.72 11.67
C SER A 71 4.50 13.13 11.36
N GLY A 72 4.82 13.46 10.10
CA GLY A 72 6.15 13.80 9.65
C GLY A 72 7.08 12.60 9.40
N LYS A 73 6.61 11.37 9.56
CA LYS A 73 7.41 10.15 9.33
C LYS A 73 7.86 10.00 7.88
N LEU A 74 7.13 10.57 6.92
CA LEU A 74 7.49 10.56 5.49
C LEU A 74 8.44 11.72 5.10
N ASP A 75 8.80 12.62 6.00
CA ASP A 75 9.66 13.76 5.68
C ASP A 75 11.01 13.36 5.04
N PRO A 76 11.68 12.27 5.46
CA PRO A 76 12.90 11.81 4.77
C PRO A 76 12.68 11.48 3.28
N VAL A 77 11.51 10.92 2.92
CA VAL A 77 11.15 10.61 1.53
C VAL A 77 11.04 11.90 0.71
N PHE A 78 10.37 12.91 1.26
CA PHE A 78 10.18 14.20 0.57
C PHE A 78 11.49 15.00 0.49
N GLN A 79 12.35 14.90 1.49
CA GLN A 79 13.68 15.51 1.46
C GLN A 79 14.53 14.89 0.35
N LYS A 80 14.54 13.55 0.23
CA LYS A 80 15.24 12.86 -0.87
C LYS A 80 14.76 13.34 -2.24
N LYS A 81 13.44 13.49 -2.42
CA LYS A 81 12.85 14.01 -3.66
C LYS A 81 13.24 15.47 -3.93
N ALA A 82 13.27 16.32 -2.92
CA ALA A 82 13.71 17.71 -3.04
C ALA A 82 15.21 17.83 -3.37
N ASP A 83 16.02 16.92 -2.83
CA ASP A 83 17.45 16.87 -3.14
C ASP A 83 17.71 16.44 -4.58
N ALA A 84 16.85 15.55 -5.12
CA ALA A 84 16.95 15.05 -6.49
C ALA A 84 16.38 16.03 -7.53
N ASP A 85 15.30 16.76 -7.20
CA ASP A 85 14.64 17.73 -8.09
C ASP A 85 14.85 19.17 -7.58
N LYS A 86 15.87 19.84 -8.12
CA LYS A 86 16.23 21.21 -7.74
C LYS A 86 15.19 22.27 -8.16
N THR A 87 14.15 21.89 -8.89
CA THR A 87 13.09 22.81 -9.32
C THR A 87 11.98 22.97 -8.29
N LYS A 88 11.95 22.11 -7.24
CA LYS A 88 10.92 22.08 -6.20
C LYS A 88 11.55 22.11 -4.81
N THR A 89 10.91 22.85 -3.91
CA THR A 89 11.26 22.85 -2.50
C THR A 89 10.67 21.64 -1.77
N PHE A 90 11.23 21.32 -0.61
CA PHE A 90 10.64 20.32 0.30
C PHE A 90 9.16 20.62 0.62
N ALA A 91 8.85 21.90 0.90
CA ALA A 91 7.47 22.30 1.24
C ALA A 91 6.49 22.08 0.07
N GLU A 92 6.89 22.42 -1.15
CA GLU A 92 6.07 22.19 -2.35
C GLU A 92 5.85 20.70 -2.60
N ILE A 93 6.88 19.87 -2.43
CA ILE A 93 6.78 18.42 -2.55
C ILE A 93 5.84 17.85 -1.48
N LYS A 94 6.03 18.25 -0.23
CA LYS A 94 5.18 17.78 0.87
C LYS A 94 3.71 18.17 0.66
N ASP A 95 3.44 19.40 0.21
CA ASP A 95 2.07 19.87 -0.11
C ASP A 95 1.43 19.07 -1.25
N TYR A 96 2.20 18.76 -2.29
CA TYR A 96 1.75 17.91 -3.39
C TYR A 96 1.32 16.51 -2.89
N TYR A 97 2.14 15.86 -2.08
CA TYR A 97 1.82 14.55 -1.51
C TYR A 97 0.73 14.62 -0.45
N HIS A 98 0.61 15.73 0.26
CA HIS A 98 -0.49 15.94 1.20
C HIS A 98 -1.85 15.89 0.48
N LYS A 99 -1.97 16.54 -0.66
CA LYS A 99 -3.17 16.44 -1.52
C LYS A 99 -3.34 15.04 -2.08
N GLY A 100 -2.25 14.46 -2.59
CA GLY A 100 -2.26 13.15 -3.22
C GLY A 100 -2.72 12.04 -2.28
N TYR A 101 -2.19 11.99 -1.07
CA TYR A 101 -2.45 10.93 -0.10
C TYR A 101 -3.70 11.13 0.77
N ALA A 102 -4.29 12.33 0.76
CA ALA A 102 -5.40 12.69 1.65
C ALA A 102 -6.56 11.70 1.55
N THR A 103 -6.92 11.11 2.68
CA THR A 103 -8.05 10.18 2.82
C THR A 103 -8.46 10.06 4.29
N ASP A 104 -9.71 9.74 4.53
CA ASP A 104 -10.24 9.36 5.83
C ASP A 104 -10.39 7.82 5.98
N ILE A 105 -10.01 7.05 4.96
CA ILE A 105 -10.00 5.59 4.99
C ILE A 105 -8.62 5.14 5.46
N GLU A 106 -8.54 4.67 6.71
CA GLU A 106 -7.28 4.30 7.35
C GLU A 106 -6.76 2.93 6.92
N MET A 107 -7.68 2.01 6.62
CA MET A 107 -7.36 0.62 6.30
C MET A 107 -8.31 0.08 5.24
N ILE A 108 -7.78 -0.77 4.37
CA ILE A 108 -8.54 -1.51 3.35
C ILE A 108 -8.23 -3.00 3.50
N GLY A 109 -9.28 -3.83 3.57
CA GLY A 109 -9.18 -5.29 3.49
C GLY A 109 -9.70 -5.79 2.14
N ILE A 110 -8.97 -6.69 1.50
CA ILE A 110 -9.37 -7.28 0.21
C ILE A 110 -9.22 -8.78 0.29
N GLU A 111 -10.33 -9.51 0.06
CA GLU A 111 -10.35 -10.97 0.06
C GLU A 111 -11.59 -11.48 -0.70
N ASP A 112 -11.43 -12.51 -1.48
CA ASP A 112 -12.53 -13.19 -2.21
C ASP A 112 -13.42 -12.24 -3.06
N GLY A 113 -12.81 -11.21 -3.65
CA GLY A 113 -13.51 -10.20 -4.47
C GLY A 113 -14.29 -9.16 -3.65
N ILE A 114 -14.17 -9.18 -2.34
CA ILE A 114 -14.76 -8.20 -1.43
C ILE A 114 -13.70 -7.18 -1.05
N VAL A 115 -14.04 -5.90 -1.12
CA VAL A 115 -13.24 -4.81 -0.59
C VAL A 115 -13.97 -4.21 0.61
N GLU A 116 -13.28 -4.14 1.73
CA GLU A 116 -13.74 -3.58 2.98
C GLU A 116 -12.96 -2.30 3.30
N PHE A 117 -13.67 -1.21 3.57
CA PHE A 117 -13.11 0.10 3.86
C PHE A 117 -13.37 0.47 5.33
N HIS A 118 -12.30 0.79 6.05
CA HIS A 118 -12.36 1.22 7.44
C HIS A 118 -12.09 2.73 7.55
N ARG A 119 -13.08 3.45 8.04
CA ARG A 119 -13.07 4.90 8.24
C ARG A 119 -13.46 5.20 9.67
N ASN A 120 -12.51 5.63 10.52
CA ASN A 120 -12.75 5.81 11.95
C ASN A 120 -13.41 4.55 12.57
N ASN A 121 -14.67 4.68 12.99
CA ASN A 121 -15.45 3.57 13.60
C ASN A 121 -16.48 2.98 12.63
N GLU A 122 -16.44 3.34 11.35
CA GLU A 122 -17.36 2.85 10.33
C GLU A 122 -16.63 1.91 9.37
N THR A 123 -17.27 0.77 9.08
CA THR A 123 -16.80 -0.18 8.08
C THR A 123 -17.86 -0.33 6.99
N THR A 124 -17.45 -0.16 5.74
CA THR A 124 -18.29 -0.41 4.57
C THR A 124 -17.63 -1.44 3.67
N SER A 125 -18.41 -2.25 2.98
CA SER A 125 -17.87 -3.27 2.09
C SER A 125 -18.77 -3.52 0.89
N CYS A 126 -18.18 -4.05 -0.16
CA CYS A 126 -18.90 -4.54 -1.33
C CYS A 126 -18.11 -5.64 -2.01
N LYS A 127 -18.82 -6.54 -2.70
CA LYS A 127 -18.22 -7.44 -3.66
C LYS A 127 -18.15 -6.71 -5.00
N TYR A 128 -16.92 -6.53 -5.51
CA TYR A 128 -16.69 -5.75 -6.73
C TYR A 128 -16.53 -6.65 -7.94
N ASP A 129 -17.14 -6.22 -9.04
CA ASP A 129 -16.99 -6.82 -10.35
C ASP A 129 -15.93 -6.07 -11.16
N TYR A 130 -15.10 -6.82 -11.88
CA TYR A 130 -14.10 -6.23 -12.77
C TYR A 130 -14.74 -5.55 -13.97
N ASP A 131 -14.33 -4.32 -14.26
CA ASP A 131 -14.86 -3.47 -15.34
C ASP A 131 -13.79 -3.11 -16.40
N GLY A 132 -12.73 -3.89 -16.47
CA GLY A 132 -11.65 -3.69 -17.42
C GLY A 132 -10.54 -2.76 -16.92
N TYR A 133 -9.71 -2.31 -17.84
CA TYR A 133 -8.64 -1.35 -17.54
C TYR A 133 -8.66 -0.18 -18.53
N LYS A 134 -7.99 0.90 -18.14
CA LYS A 134 -7.71 2.05 -19.00
C LYS A 134 -6.24 2.43 -18.92
N ILE A 135 -5.66 2.71 -20.09
CA ILE A 135 -4.31 3.25 -20.20
C ILE A 135 -4.43 4.77 -20.23
N LEU A 136 -3.71 5.45 -19.35
CA LEU A 136 -3.62 6.90 -19.31
C LEU A 136 -2.24 7.35 -19.79
N THR A 137 -2.21 8.41 -20.60
CA THR A 137 -0.97 9.08 -20.98
C THR A 137 -0.93 10.43 -20.27
N TYR A 138 0.10 10.64 -19.46
CA TYR A 138 0.28 11.87 -18.70
C TYR A 138 0.99 12.94 -19.54
N LYS A 139 0.95 14.19 -19.09
CA LYS A 139 1.62 15.32 -19.75
C LYS A 139 3.13 15.12 -19.97
N SER A 140 3.76 14.31 -19.10
CA SER A 140 5.17 13.93 -19.23
C SER A 140 5.46 12.96 -20.37
N GLY A 141 4.43 12.42 -21.04
CA GLY A 141 4.54 11.32 -22.00
C GLY A 141 4.60 9.93 -21.36
N LYS A 142 4.73 9.84 -20.05
CA LYS A 142 4.64 8.57 -19.31
C LYS A 142 3.21 8.05 -19.30
N LYS A 143 3.08 6.73 -19.20
CA LYS A 143 1.79 6.06 -19.14
C LYS A 143 1.56 5.38 -17.80
N GLY A 144 0.27 5.21 -17.45
CA GLY A 144 -0.16 4.41 -16.32
C GLY A 144 -1.40 3.61 -16.67
N VAL A 145 -1.69 2.58 -15.89
CA VAL A 145 -2.88 1.75 -16.06
C VAL A 145 -3.76 1.88 -14.82
N ARG A 146 -5.03 2.08 -15.04
CA ARG A 146 -6.08 1.98 -14.01
C ARG A 146 -6.89 0.72 -14.26
N TYR A 147 -7.03 -0.11 -13.23
CA TYR A 147 -7.87 -1.30 -13.22
C TYR A 147 -9.17 -0.96 -12.51
N LEU A 148 -10.30 -1.13 -13.20
CA LEU A 148 -11.62 -0.62 -12.85
C LEU A 148 -12.47 -1.73 -12.24
N PHE A 149 -13.18 -1.39 -11.16
CA PHE A 149 -14.11 -2.28 -10.48
C PHE A 149 -15.38 -1.53 -10.10
N GLU A 150 -16.51 -2.25 -10.09
CA GLU A 150 -17.81 -1.68 -9.77
C GLU A 150 -18.55 -2.52 -8.72
N CYS A 151 -19.11 -1.85 -7.73
CA CYS A 151 -20.06 -2.43 -6.78
C CYS A 151 -21.46 -2.41 -7.39
N LYS A 152 -22.04 -3.59 -7.57
CA LYS A 152 -23.41 -3.75 -8.12
C LYS A 152 -24.50 -3.81 -7.04
N ASP A 153 -24.12 -3.89 -5.77
CA ASP A 153 -25.07 -3.94 -4.65
C ASP A 153 -25.61 -2.53 -4.34
N PRO A 154 -26.90 -2.27 -4.60
CA PRO A 154 -27.51 -0.96 -4.35
C PRO A 154 -27.64 -0.62 -2.86
N GLU A 155 -27.57 -1.61 -1.97
CA GLU A 155 -27.65 -1.44 -0.51
C GLU A 155 -26.28 -1.16 0.12
N SER A 156 -25.19 -1.39 -0.59
CA SER A 156 -23.85 -1.11 -0.09
C SER A 156 -23.60 0.38 0.05
N LYS A 157 -22.99 0.77 1.17
CA LYS A 157 -22.51 2.14 1.40
C LYS A 157 -21.04 2.33 1.00
N ALA A 158 -20.38 1.27 0.51
CA ALA A 158 -19.04 1.38 -0.06
C ALA A 158 -19.07 2.18 -1.37
N PRO A 159 -17.94 2.75 -1.81
CA PRO A 159 -17.85 3.43 -3.09
C PRO A 159 -18.35 2.56 -4.24
N LYS A 160 -19.21 3.09 -5.10
CA LYS A 160 -19.75 2.35 -6.24
C LYS A 160 -18.67 1.99 -7.26
N TYR A 161 -17.74 2.90 -7.50
CA TYR A 161 -16.63 2.71 -8.42
C TYR A 161 -15.30 2.83 -7.68
N ILE A 162 -14.39 1.91 -7.98
CA ILE A 162 -13.01 1.97 -7.51
C ILE A 162 -12.06 1.66 -8.66
N GLN A 163 -10.88 2.27 -8.61
CA GLN A 163 -9.81 2.01 -9.57
C GLN A 163 -8.50 1.86 -8.84
N PHE A 164 -7.72 0.83 -9.20
CA PHE A 164 -6.38 0.60 -8.68
C PHE A 164 -5.31 0.98 -9.69
N SER A 165 -4.22 1.54 -9.20
CA SER A 165 -2.98 1.74 -9.95
C SER A 165 -1.80 1.43 -9.03
N ASP A 166 -0.91 0.56 -9.48
CA ASP A 166 0.23 0.08 -8.69
C ASP A 166 1.51 -0.06 -9.52
N HIS A 167 1.57 0.62 -10.67
CA HIS A 167 2.68 0.59 -11.62
C HIS A 167 2.92 -0.78 -12.29
N ILE A 168 2.00 -1.72 -12.11
CA ILE A 168 2.02 -3.08 -12.67
C ILE A 168 0.99 -3.16 -13.80
N ILE A 169 1.35 -3.78 -14.92
CA ILE A 169 0.52 -3.82 -16.14
C ILE A 169 0.05 -5.21 -16.52
N ALA A 170 0.39 -6.24 -15.76
CA ALA A 170 0.04 -7.64 -15.97
C ALA A 170 -0.20 -8.34 -14.64
N PRO A 171 -0.82 -9.54 -14.62
CA PRO A 171 -1.12 -10.26 -13.38
C PRO A 171 0.12 -10.44 -12.50
N ARG A 172 0.07 -9.85 -11.32
CA ARG A 172 1.10 -9.93 -10.29
C ARG A 172 0.55 -9.38 -8.96
N LYS A 173 0.94 -10.01 -7.84
CA LYS A 173 0.63 -9.51 -6.50
C LYS A 173 1.17 -8.10 -6.32
N SER A 174 0.30 -7.18 -5.88
CA SER A 174 0.67 -5.79 -5.60
C SER A 174 1.52 -5.70 -4.32
N SER A 175 2.49 -4.80 -4.31
CA SER A 175 3.29 -4.46 -3.13
C SER A 175 2.81 -3.16 -2.45
N HIS A 176 2.16 -2.30 -3.18
CA HIS A 176 1.48 -1.08 -2.76
C HIS A 176 0.57 -0.62 -3.89
N PHE A 177 -0.39 0.23 -3.60
CA PHE A 177 -1.26 0.76 -4.64
C PHE A 177 -1.77 2.17 -4.32
N HIS A 178 -2.17 2.85 -5.38
CA HIS A 178 -3.00 4.03 -5.35
C HIS A 178 -4.44 3.61 -5.67
N ILE A 179 -5.42 4.21 -4.99
CA ILE A 179 -6.84 3.92 -5.23
C ILE A 179 -7.61 5.21 -5.50
N PHE A 180 -8.57 5.12 -6.41
CA PHE A 180 -9.52 6.17 -6.75
C PHE A 180 -10.91 5.64 -6.45
N MET A 181 -11.73 6.39 -5.73
CA MET A 181 -13.02 5.93 -5.21
C MET A 181 -14.08 7.00 -5.38
N GLY A 182 -15.27 6.60 -5.78
CA GLY A 182 -16.38 7.52 -5.93
C GLY A 182 -17.69 6.86 -6.36
N ASN A 183 -18.76 7.67 -6.44
CA ASN A 183 -20.11 7.20 -6.72
C ASN A 183 -20.68 7.70 -8.07
N ASP A 184 -20.01 8.63 -8.76
CA ASP A 184 -20.53 9.25 -9.97
C ASP A 184 -20.37 8.34 -11.19
N SER A 185 -19.13 8.10 -11.62
CA SER A 185 -18.81 7.27 -12.78
C SER A 185 -17.35 6.86 -12.80
N GLN A 186 -17.04 5.82 -13.56
CA GLN A 186 -15.64 5.46 -13.87
C GLN A 186 -14.90 6.61 -14.55
N GLN A 187 -15.56 7.34 -15.45
CA GLN A 187 -14.95 8.45 -16.17
C GLN A 187 -14.55 9.60 -15.24
N SER A 188 -15.35 9.91 -14.21
CA SER A 188 -15.00 10.95 -13.24
C SER A 188 -13.73 10.58 -12.47
N LEU A 189 -13.55 9.30 -12.12
CA LEU A 189 -12.35 8.81 -11.47
C LEU A 189 -11.13 8.80 -12.40
N LEU A 190 -11.32 8.50 -13.69
CA LEU A 190 -10.23 8.58 -14.68
C LEU A 190 -9.72 10.01 -14.87
N ASN A 191 -10.55 11.00 -14.64
CA ASN A 191 -10.19 12.42 -14.72
C ASN A 191 -9.49 12.93 -13.44
N GLU A 192 -9.56 12.19 -12.33
CA GLU A 192 -8.90 12.56 -11.07
C GLU A 192 -7.39 12.36 -11.17
N MET A 193 -6.64 13.44 -11.00
CA MET A 193 -5.18 13.46 -11.12
C MET A 193 -4.46 14.01 -9.89
N GLU A 194 -5.19 14.59 -8.94
CA GLU A 194 -4.60 15.27 -7.78
C GLU A 194 -4.69 14.47 -6.49
N ASN A 195 -5.75 13.66 -6.31
CA ASN A 195 -5.96 12.84 -5.13
C ASN A 195 -5.90 11.34 -5.50
N TRP A 196 -4.92 10.68 -4.96
CA TRP A 196 -4.61 9.27 -5.18
C TRP A 196 -4.11 8.63 -3.88
N PRO A 197 -5.02 8.41 -2.90
CA PRO A 197 -4.69 7.75 -1.65
C PRO A 197 -3.87 6.48 -1.88
N THR A 198 -2.85 6.29 -1.05
CA THR A 198 -1.83 5.27 -1.24
C THR A 198 -1.76 4.36 -0.03
N TYR A 199 -1.65 3.06 -0.30
CA TYR A 199 -1.72 2.00 0.69
C TYR A 199 -0.54 1.05 0.56
N TYR A 200 0.03 0.68 1.71
CA TYR A 200 1.07 -0.34 1.87
C TYR A 200 0.56 -1.49 2.74
N PRO A 201 1.18 -2.68 2.67
CA PRO A 201 0.78 -3.80 3.51
C PRO A 201 0.72 -3.42 4.99
N TYR A 202 -0.36 -3.79 5.67
CA TYR A 202 -0.62 -3.45 7.06
C TYR A 202 0.43 -4.00 8.03
N GLN A 203 1.07 -5.14 7.69
CA GLN A 203 2.11 -5.76 8.52
C GLN A 203 3.43 -4.99 8.53
N LEU A 204 3.65 -4.05 7.59
CA LEU A 204 4.86 -3.24 7.61
C LEU A 204 4.81 -2.21 8.74
N SER A 205 5.93 -2.05 9.45
CA SER A 205 6.10 -0.94 10.37
C SER A 205 6.19 0.40 9.61
N SER A 206 6.05 1.51 10.33
CA SER A 206 6.22 2.83 9.72
C SER A 206 7.60 3.02 9.09
N GLU A 207 8.62 2.48 9.75
CA GLU A 207 10.03 2.53 9.31
C GLU A 207 10.22 1.71 8.03
N GLU A 208 9.61 0.51 7.95
CA GLU A 208 9.64 -0.35 6.76
C GLU A 208 8.90 0.31 5.58
N VAL A 209 7.76 0.96 5.81
CA VAL A 209 7.07 1.73 4.76
C VAL A 209 7.95 2.86 4.23
N VAL A 210 8.59 3.63 5.11
CA VAL A 210 9.52 4.69 4.71
C VAL A 210 10.68 4.13 3.89
N GLU A 211 11.26 3.00 4.31
CA GLU A 211 12.35 2.33 3.60
C GLU A 211 11.94 1.88 2.21
N GLU A 212 10.77 1.25 2.08
CA GLU A 212 10.18 0.88 0.77
C GLU A 212 10.00 2.11 -0.12
N MET A 213 9.45 3.20 0.40
CA MET A 213 9.25 4.45 -0.35
C MET A 213 10.58 5.14 -0.72
N MET A 214 11.63 4.96 0.07
CA MET A 214 12.97 5.49 -0.23
C MET A 214 13.68 4.69 -1.32
N SER A 215 13.29 3.46 -1.60
CA SER A 215 13.89 2.61 -2.63
C SER A 215 13.30 2.85 -4.04
N HIS A 216 12.24 3.64 -4.16
CA HIS A 216 11.53 3.96 -5.41
C HIS A 216 11.95 5.31 -6.03
#